data_61ab65277bd7b37015f62da5d7e1c7be
#
_entry.id   61ab65277bd7b37015f62da5d7e1c7be
#
_cell.length_a   1.000
_cell.length_b   1.000
_cell.length_c   1.000
_cell.angle_alpha   90.00
_cell.angle_beta   90.00
_cell.angle_gamma   90.00
#
_symmetry.space_group_name_H-M   'P 1'
#
loop_
_entity.id
_entity.type
_entity.pdbx_description
1 polymer ?
#
loop_
_entity_poly.entity_id
_entity_poly.type
_entity_poly.pdbx_seq_one_letter_code
_entity_poly.pdbx_strand_id
1 'polypeptide(L)'
;VAASIRIVNPRNLSKGDFVQSGTATEEMLDFLSACLRYGVSICVAGATSSGKTTVAGWLLSTIPDRKRIFTIEDGSRELQLIRERDGRVTNSVVHTQTRDSENERQRIDQIALLDIALRFNPDIICVGEMRGPEANAAQEAARVGIAVLTTIHSNSSEGTYRRMVSLCKRAVDTPDDTLMGYVTEAYPIVVYCRQLENKQRRITNISECEILPDGSRRLHKLYEYHITDNHLEDDHFIIEGEHRKCEEISESLRRRFIENGMPLGELAQFVQGKEEDE
;
A
#
# COMPACT_ATOMS: atom_id res chain seq x y z
N VAL A 1 -15.12 -28.55 18.54
CA VAL A 1 -14.48 -28.16 17.26
C VAL A 1 -14.78 -26.70 17.05
N ALA A 2 -13.76 -25.86 16.93
CA ALA A 2 -13.90 -24.44 16.57
C ALA A 2 -13.55 -24.30 15.09
N ALA A 3 -14.39 -23.61 14.32
CA ALA A 3 -14.15 -23.30 12.92
C ALA A 3 -14.18 -21.77 12.74
N SER A 4 -13.17 -21.23 12.06
CA SER A 4 -13.18 -19.85 11.57
C SER A 4 -13.45 -19.89 10.07
N ILE A 5 -14.56 -19.30 9.64
CA ILE A 5 -14.94 -19.25 8.22
C ILE A 5 -14.71 -17.83 7.73
N ARG A 6 -13.76 -17.67 6.81
CA ARG A 6 -13.54 -16.41 6.10
C ARG A 6 -14.46 -16.38 4.87
N ILE A 7 -15.39 -15.44 4.86
CA ILE A 7 -16.21 -15.19 3.66
C ILE A 7 -15.41 -14.28 2.75
N VAL A 8 -14.90 -14.84 1.65
CA VAL A 8 -14.22 -14.10 0.60
C VAL A 8 -15.30 -13.58 -0.35
N ASN A 9 -15.81 -12.41 -0.05
CA ASN A 9 -16.68 -11.69 -0.97
C ASN A 9 -16.24 -10.23 -0.96
N PRO A 10 -15.20 -9.88 -1.73
CA PRO A 10 -14.69 -8.53 -1.76
C PRO A 10 -15.79 -7.63 -2.34
N ARG A 11 -16.39 -6.81 -1.48
CA ARG A 11 -17.16 -5.66 -1.96
C ARG A 11 -16.16 -4.74 -2.65
N ASN A 12 -16.38 -4.46 -3.91
CA ASN A 12 -15.66 -3.41 -4.61
C ASN A 12 -16.13 -2.08 -4.02
N LEU A 13 -15.43 -1.61 -2.99
CA LEU A 13 -15.72 -0.32 -2.39
C LEU A 13 -15.35 0.78 -3.39
N SER A 14 -16.25 1.72 -3.56
CA SER A 14 -16.01 2.94 -4.34
C SER A 14 -15.22 3.95 -3.50
N LYS A 15 -14.64 4.97 -4.16
CA LYS A 15 -14.03 6.12 -3.47
C LYS A 15 -15.01 6.76 -2.47
N GLY A 16 -16.28 6.90 -2.86
CA GLY A 16 -17.33 7.43 -2.02
C GLY A 16 -17.56 6.63 -0.73
N ASP A 17 -17.47 5.29 -0.79
CA ASP A 17 -17.63 4.44 0.40
C ASP A 17 -16.53 4.70 1.45
N PHE A 18 -15.27 4.90 1.00
CA PHE A 18 -14.15 5.25 1.90
C PHE A 18 -14.35 6.62 2.55
N VAL A 19 -14.79 7.61 1.77
CA VAL A 19 -15.04 8.96 2.26
C VAL A 19 -16.24 8.98 3.21
N GLN A 20 -17.35 8.37 2.82
CA GLN A 20 -18.59 8.34 3.61
C GLN A 20 -18.41 7.58 4.95
N SER A 21 -17.61 6.51 4.95
CA SER A 21 -17.27 5.80 6.19
C SER A 21 -16.23 6.53 7.05
N GLY A 22 -15.65 7.63 6.58
CA GLY A 22 -14.58 8.36 7.24
C GLY A 22 -13.25 7.59 7.30
N THR A 23 -13.08 6.56 6.45
CA THR A 23 -11.84 5.78 6.40
C THR A 23 -10.67 6.60 5.88
N ALA A 24 -10.92 7.48 4.90
CA ALA A 24 -9.96 8.42 4.31
C ALA A 24 -10.69 9.61 3.71
N THR A 25 -9.98 10.71 3.47
CA THR A 25 -10.50 11.84 2.68
C THR A 25 -10.34 11.57 1.18
N GLU A 26 -11.07 12.34 0.37
CA GLU A 26 -10.94 12.28 -1.08
C GLU A 26 -9.52 12.62 -1.54
N GLU A 27 -8.91 13.66 -0.98
CA GLU A 27 -7.54 14.08 -1.27
C GLU A 27 -6.51 12.98 -0.98
N MET A 28 -6.62 12.30 0.17
CA MET A 28 -5.75 11.15 0.51
C MET A 28 -5.85 10.03 -0.52
N LEU A 29 -7.07 9.71 -0.95
CA LEU A 29 -7.32 8.65 -1.92
C LEU A 29 -6.78 9.02 -3.30
N ASP A 30 -6.94 10.27 -3.73
CA ASP A 30 -6.40 10.78 -4.99
C ASP A 30 -4.87 10.77 -4.98
N PHE A 31 -4.26 11.21 -3.89
CA PHE A 31 -2.81 11.15 -3.71
C PHE A 31 -2.28 9.72 -3.82
N LEU A 32 -2.86 8.77 -3.11
CA LEU A 32 -2.41 7.37 -3.13
C LEU A 32 -2.63 6.74 -4.52
N SER A 33 -3.75 7.04 -5.18
CA SER A 33 -3.99 6.59 -6.55
C SER A 33 -2.95 7.17 -7.52
N ALA A 34 -2.61 8.45 -7.39
CA ALA A 34 -1.58 9.09 -8.17
C ALA A 34 -0.19 8.46 -7.92
N CYS A 35 0.17 8.16 -6.67
CA CYS A 35 1.42 7.47 -6.34
C CYS A 35 1.58 6.21 -7.19
N LEU A 36 0.63 5.27 -7.14
CA LEU A 36 0.71 4.03 -7.92
C LEU A 36 0.66 4.27 -9.42
N ARG A 37 -0.19 5.18 -9.88
CA ARG A 37 -0.31 5.52 -11.31
C ARG A 37 1.00 6.02 -11.89
N TYR A 38 1.76 6.80 -11.13
CA TYR A 38 3.01 7.39 -11.54
C TYR A 38 4.25 6.68 -10.97
N GLY A 39 4.13 5.37 -10.70
CA GLY A 39 5.29 4.51 -10.45
C GLY A 39 5.90 4.64 -9.05
N VAL A 40 5.17 5.18 -8.09
CA VAL A 40 5.58 5.26 -6.68
C VAL A 40 5.04 4.07 -5.92
N SER A 41 5.92 3.27 -5.35
CA SER A 41 5.54 2.09 -4.56
C SER A 41 4.92 2.47 -3.22
N ILE A 42 3.96 1.68 -2.78
CA ILE A 42 3.21 1.90 -1.53
C ILE A 42 3.24 0.65 -0.68
N CYS A 43 3.50 0.80 0.61
CA CYS A 43 3.27 -0.22 1.62
C CYS A 43 2.07 0.14 2.49
N VAL A 44 1.05 -0.72 2.50
CA VAL A 44 -0.12 -0.57 3.38
C VAL A 44 0.10 -1.41 4.65
N ALA A 45 0.30 -0.74 5.76
CA ALA A 45 0.64 -1.33 7.04
C ALA A 45 -0.52 -1.28 8.03
N GLY A 46 -0.49 -2.12 9.05
CA GLY A 46 -1.46 -2.13 10.14
C GLY A 46 -1.72 -3.51 10.73
N ALA A 47 -2.50 -3.58 11.80
CA ALA A 47 -2.88 -4.83 12.46
C ALA A 47 -3.79 -5.71 11.59
N THR A 48 -4.07 -6.93 12.05
CA THR A 48 -5.09 -7.80 11.42
C THR A 48 -6.44 -7.08 11.42
N SER A 49 -7.22 -7.27 10.33
CA SER A 49 -8.57 -6.70 10.15
C SER A 49 -8.63 -5.16 10.08
N SER A 50 -7.51 -4.47 9.96
CA SER A 50 -7.47 -3.00 9.84
C SER A 50 -7.89 -2.45 8.47
N GLY A 51 -8.14 -3.31 7.47
CA GLY A 51 -8.60 -2.90 6.14
C GLY A 51 -7.49 -2.79 5.08
N LYS A 52 -6.27 -3.26 5.35
CA LYS A 52 -5.12 -3.18 4.41
C LYS A 52 -5.44 -3.72 3.02
N THR A 53 -5.94 -4.97 2.95
CA THR A 53 -6.27 -5.62 1.66
C THR A 53 -7.37 -4.85 0.92
N THR A 54 -8.33 -4.27 1.65
CA THR A 54 -9.40 -3.46 1.07
C THR A 54 -8.86 -2.17 0.43
N VAL A 55 -7.95 -1.47 1.13
CA VAL A 55 -7.27 -0.28 0.60
C VAL A 55 -6.41 -0.65 -0.61
N ALA A 56 -5.62 -1.73 -0.51
CA ALA A 56 -4.78 -2.20 -1.62
C ALA A 56 -5.62 -2.59 -2.85
N GLY A 57 -6.71 -3.31 -2.67
CA GLY A 57 -7.63 -3.69 -3.75
C GLY A 57 -8.27 -2.48 -4.42
N TRP A 58 -8.70 -1.50 -3.64
CA TRP A 58 -9.24 -0.25 -4.17
C TRP A 58 -8.18 0.51 -5.00
N LEU A 59 -6.98 0.68 -4.47
CA LEU A 59 -5.88 1.35 -5.18
C LEU A 59 -5.59 0.67 -6.53
N LEU A 60 -5.51 -0.66 -6.58
CA LEU A 60 -5.32 -1.39 -7.83
C LEU A 60 -6.50 -1.21 -8.79
N SER A 61 -7.71 -1.03 -8.27
CA SER A 61 -8.89 -0.79 -9.11
C SER A 61 -8.86 0.58 -9.80
N THR A 62 -8.05 1.54 -9.32
CA THR A 62 -7.90 2.87 -9.95
C THR A 62 -6.90 2.91 -11.10
N ILE A 63 -6.11 1.85 -11.28
CA ILE A 63 -5.05 1.79 -12.28
C ILE A 63 -5.66 1.76 -13.70
N PRO A 64 -5.17 2.59 -14.64
CA PRO A 64 -5.66 2.61 -16.01
C PRO A 64 -5.51 1.26 -16.74
N ASP A 65 -6.48 0.92 -17.60
CA ASP A 65 -6.54 -0.35 -18.34
C ASP A 65 -5.28 -0.64 -19.19
N ARG A 66 -4.58 0.41 -19.62
CA ARG A 66 -3.33 0.30 -20.40
C ARG A 66 -2.13 -0.20 -19.59
N LYS A 67 -2.22 -0.17 -18.26
CA LYS A 67 -1.14 -0.64 -17.36
C LYS A 67 -1.36 -2.09 -16.97
N ARG A 68 -0.28 -2.86 -16.99
CA ARG A 68 -0.29 -4.26 -16.60
C ARG A 68 -0.08 -4.42 -15.11
N ILE A 69 -1.00 -5.11 -14.45
CA ILE A 69 -0.92 -5.46 -13.03
C ILE A 69 -0.60 -6.95 -12.91
N PHE A 70 0.38 -7.29 -12.06
CA PHE A 70 0.68 -8.67 -11.69
C PHE A 70 0.42 -8.83 -10.19
N THR A 71 -0.49 -9.72 -9.79
CA THR A 71 -0.80 -9.97 -8.38
C THR A 71 -0.23 -11.29 -7.91
N ILE A 72 0.32 -11.29 -6.71
CA ILE A 72 0.86 -12.45 -6.00
C ILE A 72 0.12 -12.55 -4.67
N GLU A 73 -0.75 -13.56 -4.55
CA GLU A 73 -1.57 -13.76 -3.35
C GLU A 73 -1.23 -15.10 -2.70
N ASP A 74 -1.34 -15.15 -1.38
CA ASP A 74 -1.01 -16.35 -0.60
C ASP A 74 -2.26 -17.06 -0.13
N GLY A 75 -2.43 -18.31 -0.55
CA GLY A 75 -3.48 -19.23 -0.12
C GLY A 75 -4.87 -18.97 -0.70
N SER A 76 -5.34 -17.73 -0.82
CA SER A 76 -6.65 -17.39 -1.38
C SER A 76 -6.61 -16.15 -2.24
N ARG A 77 -7.38 -16.15 -3.33
CA ARG A 77 -7.54 -15.00 -4.20
C ARG A 77 -8.56 -14.03 -3.59
N GLU A 78 -8.09 -12.90 -3.13
CA GLU A 78 -8.93 -11.83 -2.55
C GLU A 78 -9.13 -10.65 -3.51
N LEU A 79 -8.18 -10.42 -4.43
CA LEU A 79 -8.22 -9.32 -5.37
C LEU A 79 -9.01 -9.71 -6.63
N GLN A 80 -10.05 -8.95 -6.95
CA GLN A 80 -10.86 -9.10 -8.16
C GLN A 80 -10.72 -7.84 -9.00
N LEU A 81 -9.75 -7.84 -9.92
CA LEU A 81 -9.35 -6.67 -10.68
C LEU A 81 -9.73 -6.74 -12.17
N ILE A 82 -10.25 -7.87 -12.64
CA ILE A 82 -10.67 -8.02 -14.04
C ILE A 82 -11.85 -7.09 -14.31
N ARG A 83 -11.74 -6.29 -15.37
CA ARG A 83 -12.79 -5.41 -15.86
C ARG A 83 -13.28 -5.91 -17.19
N GLU A 84 -14.59 -5.97 -17.32
CA GLU A 84 -15.25 -6.38 -18.56
C GLU A 84 -16.16 -5.26 -19.07
N ARG A 85 -16.16 -5.07 -20.36
CA ARG A 85 -17.10 -4.22 -21.08
C ARG A 85 -17.57 -4.98 -22.31
N ASP A 86 -18.88 -5.09 -22.48
CA ASP A 86 -19.50 -5.81 -23.61
C ASP A 86 -18.97 -7.25 -23.78
N GLY A 87 -18.76 -7.96 -22.65
CA GLY A 87 -18.27 -9.34 -22.63
C GLY A 87 -16.79 -9.50 -22.99
N ARG A 88 -16.03 -8.40 -23.01
CA ARG A 88 -14.58 -8.41 -23.29
C ARG A 88 -13.80 -7.84 -22.10
N VAL A 89 -12.72 -8.51 -21.75
CA VAL A 89 -11.76 -8.00 -20.76
C VAL A 89 -11.07 -6.77 -21.35
N THR A 90 -11.07 -5.65 -20.61
CA THR A 90 -10.53 -4.37 -21.06
C THR A 90 -9.17 -4.05 -20.46
N ASN A 91 -8.82 -4.62 -19.30
CA ASN A 91 -7.56 -4.35 -18.62
C ASN A 91 -6.59 -5.54 -18.64
N SER A 92 -5.32 -5.29 -18.35
CA SER A 92 -4.26 -6.31 -18.33
C SER A 92 -3.91 -6.68 -16.89
N VAL A 93 -4.42 -7.81 -16.40
CA VAL A 93 -4.15 -8.31 -15.05
C VAL A 93 -3.74 -9.77 -15.11
N VAL A 94 -2.61 -10.11 -14.50
CA VAL A 94 -2.15 -11.47 -14.27
C VAL A 94 -2.33 -11.78 -12.79
N HIS A 95 -3.27 -12.66 -12.46
CA HIS A 95 -3.47 -13.13 -11.09
C HIS A 95 -2.71 -14.41 -10.86
N THR A 96 -1.87 -14.42 -9.82
CA THR A 96 -1.15 -15.61 -9.38
C THR A 96 -1.36 -15.88 -7.90
N GLN A 97 -1.22 -17.15 -7.53
CA GLN A 97 -1.32 -17.60 -6.15
C GLN A 97 -0.17 -18.54 -5.83
N THR A 98 0.27 -18.50 -4.59
CA THR A 98 1.17 -19.54 -4.07
C THR A 98 0.47 -20.90 -4.06
N ARG A 99 1.26 -21.94 -4.20
CA ARG A 99 0.80 -23.30 -4.04
C ARG A 99 1.67 -24.01 -3.02
N ASP A 100 1.06 -24.36 -1.89
CA ASP A 100 1.70 -25.23 -0.92
C ASP A 100 1.63 -26.69 -1.38
N SER A 101 2.70 -27.46 -1.18
CA SER A 101 2.78 -28.85 -1.53
C SER A 101 3.82 -29.56 -0.66
N GLU A 102 3.52 -30.79 -0.24
CA GLU A 102 4.51 -31.67 0.39
C GLU A 102 5.66 -32.04 -0.56
N ASN A 103 5.41 -32.02 -1.86
CA ASN A 103 6.41 -32.20 -2.88
C ASN A 103 7.05 -30.85 -3.22
N GLU A 104 8.30 -30.63 -2.82
CA GLU A 104 9.03 -29.38 -3.06
C GLU A 104 9.07 -28.96 -4.54
N ARG A 105 9.09 -29.90 -5.48
CA ARG A 105 9.06 -29.59 -6.92
C ARG A 105 7.74 -29.01 -7.41
N GLN A 106 6.68 -29.14 -6.62
CA GLN A 106 5.36 -28.63 -6.92
C GLN A 106 4.98 -27.41 -6.07
N ARG A 107 5.81 -27.08 -5.09
CA ARG A 107 5.65 -25.89 -4.27
C ARG A 107 5.97 -24.65 -5.08
N ILE A 108 5.10 -23.65 -5.00
CA ILE A 108 5.30 -22.35 -5.61
C ILE A 108 5.12 -21.31 -4.53
N ASP A 109 6.20 -20.64 -4.17
CA ASP A 109 6.20 -19.57 -3.17
C ASP A 109 6.14 -18.18 -3.82
N GLN A 110 6.06 -17.15 -2.98
CA GLN A 110 5.99 -15.77 -3.46
C GLN A 110 7.28 -15.32 -4.16
N ILE A 111 8.44 -15.85 -3.78
CA ILE A 111 9.74 -15.51 -4.41
C ILE A 111 9.74 -16.01 -5.86
N ALA A 112 9.34 -17.26 -6.08
CA ALA A 112 9.25 -17.84 -7.42
C ALA A 112 8.26 -17.06 -8.30
N LEU A 113 7.16 -16.58 -7.72
CA LEU A 113 6.18 -15.76 -8.45
C LEU A 113 6.71 -14.35 -8.75
N LEU A 114 7.51 -13.75 -7.86
CA LEU A 114 8.18 -12.48 -8.11
C LEU A 114 9.18 -12.59 -9.26
N ASP A 115 9.99 -13.66 -9.30
CA ASP A 115 10.94 -13.92 -10.40
C ASP A 115 10.23 -14.07 -11.75
N ILE A 116 9.05 -14.71 -11.74
CA ILE A 116 8.21 -14.83 -12.94
C ILE A 116 7.61 -13.47 -13.31
N ALA A 117 7.12 -12.70 -12.33
CA ALA A 117 6.48 -11.41 -12.55
C ALA A 117 7.37 -10.47 -13.37
N LEU A 118 8.67 -10.40 -13.06
CA LEU A 118 9.65 -9.56 -13.77
C LEU A 118 9.72 -9.86 -15.28
N ARG A 119 9.40 -11.09 -15.69
CA ARG A 119 9.41 -11.51 -17.11
C ARG A 119 8.13 -11.14 -17.86
N PHE A 120 7.06 -10.77 -17.13
CA PHE A 120 5.79 -10.35 -17.72
C PHE A 120 5.75 -8.86 -18.03
N ASN A 121 6.84 -8.12 -17.78
CA ASN A 121 6.91 -6.67 -17.97
C ASN A 121 5.70 -5.94 -17.36
N PRO A 122 5.45 -6.09 -16.05
CA PRO A 122 4.36 -5.41 -15.37
C PRO A 122 4.70 -3.94 -15.11
N ASP A 123 3.70 -3.08 -15.14
CA ASP A 123 3.81 -1.71 -14.63
C ASP A 123 3.71 -1.70 -13.10
N ILE A 124 2.92 -2.65 -12.54
CA ILE A 124 2.67 -2.75 -11.11
C ILE A 124 2.71 -4.22 -10.69
N ILE A 125 3.46 -4.50 -9.63
CA ILE A 125 3.40 -5.79 -8.92
C ILE A 125 2.67 -5.56 -7.59
N CYS A 126 1.67 -6.39 -7.31
CA CYS A 126 1.03 -6.44 -6.00
C CYS A 126 1.44 -7.72 -5.27
N VAL A 127 2.19 -7.59 -4.19
CA VAL A 127 2.42 -8.67 -3.23
C VAL A 127 1.35 -8.52 -2.15
N GLY A 128 0.37 -9.42 -2.16
CA GLY A 128 -0.82 -9.32 -1.31
C GLY A 128 -0.49 -9.13 0.17
N GLU A 129 0.51 -9.85 0.67
CA GLU A 129 1.05 -9.66 2.02
C GLU A 129 2.51 -10.11 2.11
N MET A 130 3.36 -9.27 2.66
CA MET A 130 4.75 -9.62 3.00
C MET A 130 4.84 -10.14 4.45
N ARG A 131 5.27 -11.41 4.61
CA ARG A 131 5.40 -12.08 5.91
C ARG A 131 6.75 -12.75 6.12
N GLY A 132 7.54 -12.89 5.06
CA GLY A 132 8.74 -13.70 5.02
C GLY A 132 9.85 -13.13 4.12
N PRO A 133 10.72 -14.01 3.60
CA PRO A 133 11.89 -13.63 2.81
C PRO A 133 11.55 -12.99 1.45
N GLU A 134 10.34 -13.15 0.95
CA GLU A 134 9.83 -12.48 -0.26
C GLU A 134 9.94 -10.95 -0.20
N ALA A 135 10.01 -10.37 1.00
CA ALA A 135 10.21 -8.94 1.19
C ALA A 135 11.49 -8.43 0.52
N ASN A 136 12.55 -9.27 0.47
CA ASN A 136 13.79 -8.89 -0.21
C ASN A 136 13.59 -8.83 -1.73
N ALA A 137 12.98 -9.84 -2.34
CA ALA A 137 12.72 -9.84 -3.78
C ALA A 137 11.74 -8.73 -4.19
N ALA A 138 10.74 -8.43 -3.35
CA ALA A 138 9.78 -7.36 -3.60
C ALA A 138 10.42 -5.96 -3.57
N GLN A 139 11.33 -5.69 -2.60
CA GLN A 139 12.05 -4.41 -2.58
C GLN A 139 13.01 -4.27 -3.77
N GLU A 140 13.65 -5.36 -4.21
CA GLU A 140 14.50 -5.34 -5.40
C GLU A 140 13.68 -5.00 -6.66
N ALA A 141 12.50 -5.60 -6.83
CA ALA A 141 11.59 -5.27 -7.92
C ALA A 141 11.21 -3.78 -7.93
N ALA A 142 10.94 -3.19 -6.76
CA ALA A 142 10.63 -1.76 -6.64
C ALA A 142 11.82 -0.87 -7.02
N ARG A 143 13.03 -1.26 -6.67
CA ARG A 143 14.26 -0.50 -6.96
C ARG A 143 14.71 -0.56 -8.41
N VAL A 144 14.29 -1.58 -9.16
CA VAL A 144 14.53 -1.61 -10.62
C VAL A 144 13.48 -0.88 -11.44
N GLY A 145 12.56 -0.13 -10.78
CA GLY A 145 11.63 0.80 -11.43
C GLY A 145 10.21 0.30 -11.61
N ILE A 146 9.86 -0.87 -11.07
CA ILE A 146 8.47 -1.37 -11.08
C ILE A 146 7.74 -0.85 -9.85
N ALA A 147 6.55 -0.29 -10.00
CA ALA A 147 5.76 0.08 -8.83
C ALA A 147 5.30 -1.17 -8.07
N VAL A 148 5.60 -1.24 -6.77
CA VAL A 148 5.18 -2.35 -5.92
C VAL A 148 4.17 -1.86 -4.89
N LEU A 149 3.00 -2.52 -4.86
CA LEU A 149 2.02 -2.38 -3.79
C LEU A 149 2.06 -3.61 -2.92
N THR A 150 2.14 -3.43 -1.62
CA THR A 150 2.11 -4.57 -0.69
C THR A 150 1.38 -4.25 0.58
N THR A 151 0.98 -5.28 1.33
CA THR A 151 0.51 -5.13 2.70
C THR A 151 1.47 -5.79 3.68
N ILE A 152 1.52 -5.26 4.90
CA ILE A 152 2.40 -5.78 5.96
C ILE A 152 1.75 -5.59 7.34
N HIS A 153 1.96 -6.55 8.24
CA HIS A 153 1.62 -6.36 9.64
C HIS A 153 2.68 -5.54 10.35
N SER A 154 2.26 -4.38 10.87
CA SER A 154 3.10 -3.46 11.66
C SER A 154 2.26 -2.73 12.72
N ASN A 155 2.92 -2.14 13.70
CA ASN A 155 2.30 -1.37 14.78
C ASN A 155 2.40 0.15 14.60
N SER A 156 3.16 0.64 13.63
CA SER A 156 3.30 2.06 13.28
C SER A 156 3.90 2.23 11.89
N SER A 157 3.84 3.45 11.32
CA SER A 157 4.50 3.78 10.04
C SER A 157 6.02 3.59 10.12
N GLU A 158 6.65 4.09 11.18
CA GLU A 158 8.10 3.92 11.41
C GLU A 158 8.49 2.46 11.66
N GLY A 159 7.69 1.73 12.45
CA GLY A 159 7.86 0.30 12.71
C GLY A 159 7.76 -0.55 11.44
N THR A 160 7.09 -0.04 10.41
CA THR A 160 6.92 -0.74 9.12
C THR A 160 8.27 -0.98 8.44
N TYR A 161 9.14 0.04 8.36
CA TYR A 161 10.47 -0.13 7.75
C TYR A 161 11.35 -1.10 8.52
N ARG A 162 11.35 -1.03 9.86
CA ARG A 162 12.07 -2.00 10.71
C ARG A 162 11.54 -3.43 10.50
N ARG A 163 10.23 -3.56 10.34
CA ARG A 163 9.61 -4.86 10.03
C ARG A 163 10.05 -5.38 8.67
N MET A 164 10.10 -4.53 7.62
CA MET A 164 10.62 -4.91 6.30
C MET A 164 12.06 -5.38 6.36
N VAL A 165 12.94 -4.64 7.04
CA VAL A 165 14.34 -5.04 7.27
C VAL A 165 14.43 -6.43 7.91
N SER A 166 13.65 -6.65 8.98
CA SER A 166 13.59 -7.96 9.66
C SER A 166 13.13 -9.10 8.74
N LEU A 167 12.24 -8.83 7.78
CA LEU A 167 11.79 -9.82 6.79
C LEU A 167 12.86 -10.05 5.72
N CYS A 168 13.49 -9.01 5.19
CA CYS A 168 14.58 -9.12 4.21
C CYS A 168 15.76 -9.93 4.75
N LYS A 169 16.09 -9.78 6.03
CA LYS A 169 17.16 -10.57 6.71
C LYS A 169 16.89 -12.07 6.72
N ARG A 170 15.68 -12.52 6.47
CA ARG A 170 15.40 -13.95 6.32
C ARG A 170 15.89 -14.52 4.99
N ALA A 171 16.13 -13.66 4.01
CA ALA A 171 16.64 -14.04 2.68
C ALA A 171 18.15 -13.77 2.54
N VAL A 172 18.66 -12.69 3.16
CA VAL A 172 20.03 -12.21 2.94
C VAL A 172 20.70 -11.79 4.26
N ASP A 173 22.01 -12.06 4.36
CA ASP A 173 22.84 -11.60 5.47
C ASP A 173 23.48 -10.24 5.11
N THR A 174 22.66 -9.20 5.13
CA THR A 174 23.06 -7.82 4.83
C THR A 174 22.87 -6.96 6.08
N PRO A 175 23.78 -5.99 6.35
CA PRO A 175 23.64 -5.08 7.50
C PRO A 175 22.30 -4.35 7.51
N ASP A 176 21.75 -4.16 8.71
CA ASP A 176 20.43 -3.54 8.92
C ASP A 176 20.31 -2.16 8.30
N ASP A 177 21.37 -1.32 8.38
CA ASP A 177 21.34 0.02 7.83
C ASP A 177 21.33 0.02 6.29
N THR A 178 22.04 -0.92 5.68
CA THR A 178 21.99 -1.13 4.23
C THR A 178 20.60 -1.56 3.78
N LEU A 179 20.00 -2.55 4.46
CA LEU A 179 18.64 -2.98 4.19
C LEU A 179 17.62 -1.86 4.45
N MET A 180 17.84 -1.05 5.48
CA MET A 180 17.02 0.13 5.75
C MET A 180 17.07 1.11 4.57
N GLY A 181 18.25 1.34 3.97
CA GLY A 181 18.40 2.10 2.73
C GLY A 181 17.54 1.53 1.62
N TYR A 182 17.64 0.22 1.39
CA TYR A 182 16.91 -0.46 0.32
C TYR A 182 15.39 -0.38 0.48
N VAL A 183 14.87 -0.67 1.68
CA VAL A 183 13.41 -0.67 1.90
C VAL A 183 12.81 0.73 1.90
N THR A 184 13.56 1.76 2.34
CA THR A 184 13.10 3.16 2.28
C THR A 184 13.12 3.72 0.86
N GLU A 185 14.11 3.35 0.05
CA GLU A 185 14.15 3.65 -1.39
C GLU A 185 13.01 2.94 -2.14
N ALA A 186 12.78 1.67 -1.84
CA ALA A 186 11.76 0.85 -2.48
C ALA A 186 10.34 1.32 -2.18
N TYR A 187 10.05 1.69 -0.95
CA TYR A 187 8.71 2.07 -0.48
C TYR A 187 8.72 3.47 0.13
N PRO A 188 8.78 4.52 -0.70
CA PRO A 188 8.76 5.90 -0.18
C PRO A 188 7.45 6.24 0.54
N ILE A 189 6.33 5.57 0.22
CA ILE A 189 5.03 5.83 0.84
C ILE A 189 4.59 4.66 1.72
N VAL A 190 4.29 4.96 2.97
CA VAL A 190 3.66 4.04 3.92
C VAL A 190 2.29 4.57 4.33
N VAL A 191 1.28 3.73 4.18
CA VAL A 191 -0.11 3.97 4.60
C VAL A 191 -0.38 3.14 5.84
N TYR A 192 -0.72 3.76 6.96
CA TYR A 192 -1.00 3.04 8.19
C TYR A 192 -2.49 2.99 8.50
N CYS A 193 -3.03 1.77 8.50
CA CYS A 193 -4.45 1.50 8.74
C CYS A 193 -4.69 0.96 10.15
N ARG A 194 -5.71 1.46 10.82
CA ARG A 194 -6.18 0.96 12.12
C ARG A 194 -7.66 0.63 12.09
N GLN A 195 -8.04 -0.40 12.83
CA GLN A 195 -9.40 -0.57 13.33
C GLN A 195 -9.44 0.03 14.74
N LEU A 196 -10.31 1.02 14.92
CA LEU A 196 -10.54 1.67 16.21
C LEU A 196 -11.41 0.76 17.12
N GLU A 197 -11.49 1.07 18.41
CA GLU A 197 -12.28 0.26 19.36
C GLU A 197 -13.77 0.20 19.00
N ASN A 198 -14.32 1.26 18.41
CA ASN A 198 -15.68 1.30 17.87
C ASN A 198 -15.84 0.52 16.55
N LYS A 199 -14.86 -0.31 16.19
CA LYS A 199 -14.79 -1.13 14.97
C LYS A 199 -14.71 -0.36 13.65
N GLN A 200 -14.68 0.96 13.68
CA GLN A 200 -14.44 1.76 12.49
C GLN A 200 -12.99 1.61 12.02
N ARG A 201 -12.81 1.66 10.72
CA ARG A 201 -11.48 1.59 10.09
C ARG A 201 -11.07 2.98 9.63
N ARG A 202 -9.79 3.32 9.84
CA ARG A 202 -9.20 4.61 9.46
C ARG A 202 -7.84 4.39 8.84
N ILE A 203 -7.52 5.14 7.78
CA ILE A 203 -6.14 5.42 7.43
C ILE A 203 -5.68 6.47 8.43
N THR A 204 -4.96 6.05 9.46
CA THR A 204 -4.56 6.95 10.55
C THR A 204 -3.30 7.76 10.23
N ASN A 205 -2.53 7.31 9.23
CA ASN A 205 -1.33 8.04 8.82
C ASN A 205 -0.97 7.69 7.37
N ILE A 206 -0.52 8.68 6.61
CA ILE A 206 0.22 8.52 5.36
C ILE A 206 1.55 9.24 5.52
N SER A 207 2.64 8.50 5.39
CA SER A 207 4.00 9.05 5.53
C SER A 207 4.79 8.84 4.26
N GLU A 208 5.64 9.82 3.94
CA GLU A 208 6.70 9.73 2.94
C GLU A 208 8.06 9.59 3.63
N CYS A 209 8.87 8.65 3.19
CA CYS A 209 10.28 8.56 3.58
C CYS A 209 11.14 9.18 2.48
N GLU A 210 11.68 10.36 2.75
CA GLU A 210 12.63 11.05 1.89
C GLU A 210 14.06 10.61 2.25
N ILE A 211 14.86 10.30 1.23
CA ILE A 211 16.31 10.07 1.37
C ILE A 211 17.01 11.38 1.00
N LEU A 212 17.70 11.96 1.98
CA LEU A 212 18.42 13.23 1.82
C LEU A 212 19.76 13.02 1.11
N PRO A 213 20.37 14.09 0.53
CA PRO A 213 21.65 14.00 -0.18
C PRO A 213 22.81 13.44 0.64
N ASP A 214 22.77 13.57 1.97
CA ASP A 214 23.78 13.01 2.89
C ASP A 214 23.54 11.53 3.23
N GLY A 215 22.49 10.91 2.64
CA GLY A 215 22.07 9.53 2.90
C GLY A 215 21.22 9.35 4.15
N SER A 216 20.98 10.41 4.92
CA SER A 216 20.04 10.37 6.03
C SER A 216 18.58 10.28 5.52
N ARG A 217 17.66 9.91 6.40
CA ARG A 217 16.26 9.67 6.07
C ARG A 217 15.37 10.58 6.90
N ARG A 218 14.42 11.23 6.24
CA ARG A 218 13.39 12.04 6.89
C ARG A 218 12.02 11.42 6.62
N LEU A 219 11.26 11.19 7.67
CA LEU A 219 9.88 10.74 7.56
C LEU A 219 8.95 11.95 7.64
N HIS A 220 8.34 12.30 6.51
CA HIS A 220 7.31 13.33 6.43
C HIS A 220 5.97 12.70 6.77
N LYS A 221 5.25 13.30 7.71
CA LYS A 221 3.87 12.92 7.99
C LYS A 221 2.96 13.74 7.09
N LEU A 222 2.52 13.17 5.98
CA LEU A 222 1.70 13.89 5.00
C LEU A 222 0.26 14.08 5.50
N TYR A 223 -0.34 13.02 6.04
CA TYR A 223 -1.70 13.03 6.58
C TYR A 223 -1.76 12.26 7.89
N GLU A 224 -2.59 12.74 8.81
CA GLU A 224 -2.84 12.09 10.11
C GLU A 224 -4.33 12.15 10.46
N TYR A 225 -4.85 11.08 11.06
CA TYR A 225 -6.17 11.09 11.70
C TYR A 225 -6.01 11.55 13.14
N HIS A 226 -6.56 12.72 13.45
CA HIS A 226 -6.54 13.32 14.77
C HIS A 226 -7.83 12.98 15.50
N ILE A 227 -7.73 12.26 16.62
CA ILE A 227 -8.88 11.98 17.50
C ILE A 227 -9.19 13.24 18.29
N THR A 228 -10.40 13.75 18.16
CA THR A 228 -10.88 14.96 18.83
C THR A 228 -11.69 14.64 20.10
N ASP A 229 -12.36 13.48 20.11
CA ASP A 229 -13.08 12.99 21.27
C ASP A 229 -13.01 11.45 21.35
N ASN A 230 -12.93 10.94 22.59
CA ASN A 230 -12.90 9.53 22.87
C ASN A 230 -13.49 9.26 24.24
N HIS A 231 -14.69 8.71 24.29
CA HIS A 231 -15.38 8.39 25.54
C HIS A 231 -16.22 7.10 25.41
N LEU A 232 -16.70 6.62 26.56
CA LEU A 232 -17.58 5.47 26.63
C LEU A 232 -19.00 5.95 26.94
N GLU A 233 -19.98 5.55 26.11
CA GLU A 233 -21.39 5.84 26.28
C GLU A 233 -22.17 4.52 26.15
N ASP A 234 -22.94 4.15 27.19
CA ASP A 234 -23.72 2.91 27.25
C ASP A 234 -22.93 1.66 26.82
N ASP A 235 -21.72 1.48 27.34
CA ASP A 235 -20.77 0.42 26.99
C ASP A 235 -20.30 0.42 25.50
N HIS A 236 -20.53 1.48 24.78
CA HIS A 236 -20.05 1.67 23.42
C HIS A 236 -18.95 2.75 23.33
N PHE A 237 -17.86 2.43 22.64
CA PHE A 237 -16.81 3.43 22.38
C PHE A 237 -17.29 4.43 21.32
N ILE A 238 -17.34 5.70 21.71
CA ILE A 238 -17.51 6.83 20.79
C ILE A 238 -16.12 7.40 20.52
N ILE A 239 -15.72 7.39 19.27
CA ILE A 239 -14.43 7.92 18.85
C ILE A 239 -14.67 8.84 17.66
N GLU A 240 -14.47 10.12 17.87
CA GLU A 240 -14.59 11.16 16.86
C GLU A 240 -13.21 11.68 16.48
N GLY A 241 -13.07 12.17 15.27
CA GLY A 241 -11.81 12.71 14.79
C GLY A 241 -11.90 13.11 13.32
N GLU A 242 -10.85 13.73 12.85
CA GLU A 242 -10.72 14.24 11.51
C GLU A 242 -9.36 13.92 10.91
N HIS A 243 -9.30 13.80 9.59
CA HIS A 243 -8.04 13.72 8.87
C HIS A 243 -7.50 15.13 8.63
N ARG A 244 -6.21 15.31 8.92
CA ARG A 244 -5.50 16.58 8.69
C ARG A 244 -4.33 16.33 7.74
N LYS A 245 -4.13 17.26 6.80
CA LYS A 245 -2.88 17.39 6.04
C LYS A 245 -1.85 18.04 6.97
N CYS A 246 -0.68 17.42 7.14
CA CYS A 246 0.33 17.85 8.08
C CYS A 246 1.54 18.48 7.39
N GLU A 247 2.08 17.79 6.38
CA GLU A 247 3.25 18.22 5.63
C GLU A 247 3.02 18.11 4.12
N GLU A 248 3.76 18.89 3.35
CA GLU A 248 3.83 18.77 1.90
C GLU A 248 4.72 17.57 1.51
N ILE A 249 4.50 17.06 0.30
CA ILE A 249 5.38 16.06 -0.29
C ILE A 249 6.77 16.66 -0.54
N SER A 250 7.82 15.82 -0.44
CA SER A 250 9.20 16.25 -0.66
C SER A 250 9.44 16.69 -2.11
N GLU A 251 10.51 17.48 -2.32
CA GLU A 251 10.93 17.88 -3.66
C GLU A 251 11.38 16.65 -4.49
N SER A 252 11.93 15.63 -3.84
CA SER A 252 12.32 14.39 -4.50
C SER A 252 11.11 13.63 -5.04
N LEU A 253 10.01 13.56 -4.29
CA LEU A 253 8.76 12.92 -4.73
C LEU A 253 8.08 13.74 -5.84
N ARG A 254 8.07 15.09 -5.73
CA ARG A 254 7.57 15.97 -6.80
C ARG A 254 8.29 15.71 -8.12
N ARG A 255 9.63 15.68 -8.08
CA ARG A 255 10.46 15.39 -9.25
C ARG A 255 10.13 14.03 -9.85
N ARG A 256 10.02 12.98 -9.01
CA ARG A 256 9.65 11.63 -9.44
C ARG A 256 8.31 11.60 -10.16
N PHE A 257 7.30 12.32 -9.66
CA PHE A 257 6.00 12.43 -10.32
C PHE A 257 6.11 13.05 -11.72
N ILE A 258 6.86 14.16 -11.85
CA ILE A 258 7.07 14.87 -13.12
C ILE A 258 7.80 13.97 -14.10
N GLU A 259 8.90 13.34 -13.69
CA GLU A 259 9.70 12.43 -14.53
C GLU A 259 8.88 11.22 -15.01
N ASN A 260 7.93 10.77 -14.20
CA ASN A 260 7.01 9.68 -14.56
C ASN A 260 5.73 10.16 -15.30
N GLY A 261 5.72 11.42 -15.75
CA GLY A 261 4.72 11.96 -16.66
C GLY A 261 3.44 12.48 -15.99
N MET A 262 3.47 12.81 -14.69
CA MET A 262 2.35 13.49 -14.04
C MET A 262 2.21 14.91 -14.60
N PRO A 263 1.01 15.31 -15.08
CA PRO A 263 0.75 16.68 -15.49
C PRO A 263 0.94 17.66 -14.33
N LEU A 264 1.55 18.83 -14.59
CA LEU A 264 1.79 19.84 -13.54
C LEU A 264 0.50 20.32 -12.86
N GLY A 265 -0.60 20.39 -13.61
CA GLY A 265 -1.92 20.74 -13.03
C GLY A 265 -2.48 19.68 -12.09
N GLU A 266 -2.15 18.38 -12.30
CA GLU A 266 -2.50 17.29 -11.36
C GLU A 266 -1.58 17.36 -10.12
N LEU A 267 -0.29 17.60 -10.31
CA LEU A 267 0.67 17.75 -9.23
C LEU A 267 0.33 18.92 -8.29
N ALA A 268 -0.15 20.02 -8.83
CA ALA A 268 -0.51 21.20 -8.04
C ALA A 268 -1.56 20.91 -6.95
N GLN A 269 -2.42 19.91 -7.15
CA GLN A 269 -3.42 19.50 -6.15
C GLN A 269 -2.82 18.93 -4.87
N PHE A 270 -1.59 18.42 -4.93
CA PHE A 270 -0.89 17.80 -3.80
C PHE A 270 0.11 18.74 -3.12
N VAL A 271 0.45 19.87 -3.80
CA VAL A 271 1.50 20.81 -3.38
C VAL A 271 0.92 22.11 -2.83
N GLN A 272 -0.29 22.52 -3.24
CA GLN A 272 -0.92 23.71 -2.72
C GLN A 272 -1.62 23.36 -1.39
N GLY A 273 -1.11 23.89 -0.28
CA GLY A 273 -1.89 24.03 0.94
C GLY A 273 -3.19 24.79 0.58
N LYS A 274 -4.35 24.36 1.08
CA LYS A 274 -5.53 25.21 1.02
C LYS A 274 -5.14 26.54 1.68
N GLU A 275 -5.15 27.64 0.92
CA GLU A 275 -5.23 28.96 1.53
C GLU A 275 -6.47 28.89 2.43
N GLU A 276 -6.27 29.01 3.74
CA GLU A 276 -7.36 29.22 4.68
C GLU A 276 -7.98 30.55 4.23
N ASP A 277 -9.17 30.50 3.61
CA ASP A 277 -10.01 31.68 3.43
C ASP A 277 -10.30 32.23 4.84
N GLU A 278 -9.68 33.37 5.15
CA GLU A 278 -9.95 34.20 6.32
C GLU A 278 -11.42 34.67 6.36
#